data_586547b86f003f57a0f3bc420f6709e7
#
_entry.id   586547b86f003f57a0f3bc420f6709e7
#
_cell.length_a   1.000
_cell.length_b   1.000
_cell.length_c   1.000
_cell.angle_alpha   90.00
_cell.angle_beta   90.00
_cell.angle_gamma   90.00
#
_symmetry.space_group_name_H-M   'P 1'
#
loop_
_entity.id
_entity.type
_entity.pdbx_description
1 polymer ?
#
loop_
_entity_poly.entity_id
_entity_poly.type
_entity_poly.pdbx_seq_one_letter_code
_entity_poly.pdbx_strand_id
1 'polypeptide(L)'
;YKSEREDIKKQLTIMSPEVDKLALEFKSIAALLKGIYFTRDLINEPANILNTIEFGHRLNLLKKFGLKVQILEETDLEKLGMHALLGVGQGSECPSKVAIIRWNGGKKDEKPLLLVGKGVVFDTGGISIKPAGGMEEMIMDMGGAGVVAGTMTSIALRQSPSNVVGLIGLVENMPDGKAQRPGDVVKSMKGDTIEVINTDAEGRLVLCDLLWYAQQYLS
;
A
#
# COMPACT_ATOMS: atom_id res chain seq x y z
N TYR A 1 16.00 -4.86 13.39
CA TYR A 1 16.21 -3.42 13.36
C TYR A 1 17.36 -3.03 14.26
N LYS A 2 18.38 -2.45 13.67
CA LYS A 2 19.55 -1.99 14.39
C LYS A 2 19.24 -0.61 14.94
N SER A 3 19.08 -0.48 16.23
CA SER A 3 18.79 0.76 16.94
C SER A 3 19.90 1.81 16.87
N GLU A 4 21.12 1.39 16.50
CA GLU A 4 22.27 2.28 16.33
C GLU A 4 22.95 1.98 14.99
N ARG A 5 22.70 2.81 13.99
CA ARG A 5 23.56 2.94 12.81
C ARG A 5 24.46 4.15 13.04
N GLU A 6 25.75 3.93 13.14
CA GLU A 6 26.69 5.00 12.84
C GLU A 6 26.44 5.45 11.40
N ASP A 7 25.96 6.66 11.22
CA ASP A 7 25.83 7.30 9.91
C ASP A 7 27.24 7.56 9.37
N ILE A 8 27.86 6.55 8.78
CA ILE A 8 29.12 6.71 8.05
C ILE A 8 28.79 7.50 6.78
N LYS A 9 28.93 8.82 6.87
CA LYS A 9 28.82 9.70 5.70
C LYS A 9 29.97 9.40 4.76
N LYS A 10 29.69 8.71 3.65
CA LYS A 10 30.64 8.52 2.55
C LYS A 10 30.40 9.64 1.54
N GLN A 11 31.47 10.35 1.18
CA GLN A 11 31.45 11.33 0.11
C GLN A 11 32.08 10.72 -1.13
N LEU A 12 31.34 10.73 -2.24
CA LEU A 12 31.84 10.33 -3.56
C LEU A 12 31.85 11.58 -4.44
N THR A 13 33.04 11.87 -5.02
CA THR A 13 33.19 12.94 -6.02
C THR A 13 33.41 12.32 -7.39
N ILE A 14 32.49 12.63 -8.31
CA ILE A 14 32.61 12.17 -9.72
C ILE A 14 33.07 13.34 -10.56
N MET A 15 34.18 13.18 -11.27
CA MET A 15 34.69 14.17 -12.21
C MET A 15 34.22 13.79 -13.63
N SER A 16 33.69 14.76 -14.37
CA SER A 16 33.20 14.57 -15.73
C SER A 16 33.31 15.86 -16.53
N PRO A 17 33.60 15.81 -17.83
CA PRO A 17 33.50 16.97 -18.70
C PRO A 17 32.04 17.44 -18.94
N GLU A 18 31.05 16.60 -18.66
CA GLU A 18 29.62 16.87 -18.86
C GLU A 18 28.83 17.01 -17.52
N VAL A 19 29.38 17.76 -16.58
CA VAL A 19 28.83 17.88 -15.20
C VAL A 19 27.35 18.27 -15.18
N ASP A 20 26.95 19.27 -15.96
CA ASP A 20 25.58 19.77 -15.97
C ASP A 20 24.58 18.74 -16.51
N LYS A 21 24.97 18.02 -17.57
CA LYS A 21 24.14 16.93 -18.12
C LYS A 21 23.98 15.80 -17.12
N LEU A 22 25.06 15.37 -16.48
CA LEU A 22 25.00 14.32 -15.44
C LEU A 22 24.19 14.74 -14.24
N ALA A 23 24.30 16.01 -13.81
CA ALA A 23 23.51 16.52 -12.70
C ALA A 23 22.00 16.51 -13.00
N LEU A 24 21.61 16.82 -14.24
CA LEU A 24 20.21 16.77 -14.67
C LEU A 24 19.68 15.33 -14.73
N GLU A 25 20.43 14.40 -15.32
CA GLU A 25 20.07 12.98 -15.38
C GLU A 25 20.00 12.37 -13.98
N PHE A 26 20.92 12.74 -13.09
CA PHE A 26 20.95 12.27 -11.70
C PHE A 26 19.69 12.64 -10.92
N LYS A 27 19.08 13.82 -11.17
CA LYS A 27 17.83 14.20 -10.50
C LYS A 27 16.71 13.17 -10.73
N SER A 28 16.57 12.71 -11.98
CA SER A 28 15.55 11.69 -12.32
C SER A 28 15.83 10.35 -11.65
N ILE A 29 17.11 9.95 -11.65
CA ILE A 29 17.56 8.70 -11.01
C ILE A 29 17.40 8.80 -9.48
N ALA A 30 17.77 9.92 -8.87
CA ALA A 30 17.62 10.15 -7.43
C ALA A 30 16.15 10.10 -6.98
N ALA A 31 15.24 10.62 -7.81
CA ALA A 31 13.80 10.53 -7.55
C ALA A 31 13.30 9.09 -7.59
N LEU A 32 13.78 8.29 -8.57
CA LEU A 32 13.47 6.86 -8.66
C LEU A 32 14.01 6.09 -7.45
N LEU A 33 15.28 6.32 -7.10
CA LEU A 33 15.92 5.69 -5.93
C LEU A 33 15.18 5.99 -4.62
N LYS A 34 14.69 7.22 -4.44
CA LYS A 34 13.87 7.57 -3.27
C LYS A 34 12.61 6.71 -3.16
N GLY A 35 11.91 6.48 -4.27
CA GLY A 35 10.75 5.59 -4.29
C GLY A 35 11.13 4.14 -4.00
N ILE A 36 12.23 3.65 -4.60
CA ILE A 36 12.72 2.28 -4.37
C ILE A 36 13.10 2.08 -2.89
N TYR A 37 13.85 2.99 -2.29
CA TYR A 37 14.21 2.89 -0.88
C TYR A 37 12.99 2.98 0.02
N PHE A 38 12.04 3.88 -0.26
CA PHE A 38 10.80 3.96 0.49
C PHE A 38 10.02 2.64 0.44
N THR A 39 9.89 2.01 -0.75
CA THR A 39 9.29 0.68 -0.89
C THR A 39 10.01 -0.36 -0.03
N ARG A 40 11.33 -0.42 -0.12
CA ARG A 40 12.15 -1.40 0.61
C ARG A 40 12.06 -1.20 2.12
N ASP A 41 12.06 0.05 2.57
CA ASP A 41 11.94 0.37 4.00
C ASP A 41 10.57 -0.09 4.53
N LEU A 42 9.49 0.15 3.78
CA LEU A 42 8.14 -0.33 4.14
C LEU A 42 8.08 -1.86 4.24
N ILE A 43 8.61 -2.57 3.23
CA ILE A 43 8.54 -4.04 3.16
C ILE A 43 9.39 -4.72 4.24
N ASN A 44 10.50 -4.10 4.64
CA ASN A 44 11.41 -4.67 5.62
C ASN A 44 11.04 -4.37 7.08
N GLU A 45 10.05 -3.53 7.31
CA GLU A 45 9.68 -3.11 8.66
C GLU A 45 8.67 -4.09 9.27
N PRO A 46 8.87 -4.54 10.53
CA PRO A 46 7.98 -5.50 11.15
C PRO A 46 6.60 -4.89 11.45
N ALA A 47 5.56 -5.72 11.47
CA ALA A 47 4.18 -5.30 11.58
C ALA A 47 3.82 -4.61 12.91
N ASN A 48 4.56 -4.89 13.98
CA ASN A 48 4.41 -4.17 15.27
C ASN A 48 4.85 -2.70 15.19
N ILE A 49 5.58 -2.32 14.14
CA ILE A 49 5.95 -0.93 13.83
C ILE A 49 5.09 -0.42 12.67
N LEU A 50 5.08 -1.15 11.53
CA LEU A 50 4.32 -0.78 10.34
C LEU A 50 2.96 -1.50 10.33
N ASN A 51 2.08 -1.16 11.27
CA ASN A 51 0.69 -1.58 11.24
C ASN A 51 -0.14 -0.72 10.27
N THR A 52 -1.44 -0.99 10.14
CA THR A 52 -2.33 -0.25 9.23
C THR A 52 -2.41 1.24 9.53
N ILE A 53 -2.32 1.62 10.81
CA ILE A 53 -2.39 3.01 11.28
C ILE A 53 -1.13 3.76 10.86
N GLU A 54 0.04 3.22 11.20
CA GLU A 54 1.33 3.82 10.87
C GLU A 54 1.55 3.87 9.36
N PHE A 55 1.16 2.82 8.64
CA PHE A 55 1.27 2.84 7.18
C PHE A 55 0.40 3.95 6.57
N GLY A 56 -0.86 4.05 6.99
CA GLY A 56 -1.75 5.14 6.59
C GLY A 56 -1.16 6.53 6.90
N HIS A 57 -0.56 6.70 8.08
CA HIS A 57 0.15 7.93 8.45
C HIS A 57 1.32 8.23 7.49
N ARG A 58 2.19 7.26 7.21
CA ARG A 58 3.32 7.45 6.27
C ARG A 58 2.86 7.79 4.86
N LEU A 59 1.77 7.19 4.39
CA LEU A 59 1.18 7.55 3.10
C LEU A 59 0.68 9.00 3.10
N ASN A 60 0.06 9.45 4.20
CA ASN A 60 -0.41 10.83 4.32
C ASN A 60 0.74 11.85 4.27
N LEU A 61 1.93 11.51 4.76
CA LEU A 61 3.13 12.35 4.66
C LEU A 61 3.61 12.57 3.22
N LEU A 62 3.18 11.76 2.26
CA LEU A 62 3.53 11.95 0.85
C LEU A 62 2.94 13.24 0.25
N LYS A 63 1.98 13.87 0.93
CA LYS A 63 1.47 15.21 0.59
C LYS A 63 2.59 16.25 0.44
N LYS A 64 3.70 16.11 1.17
CA LYS A 64 4.88 16.97 1.07
C LYS A 64 5.53 16.98 -0.32
N PHE A 65 5.26 15.98 -1.14
CA PHE A 65 5.75 15.88 -2.53
C PHE A 65 4.72 16.37 -3.57
N GLY A 66 3.61 16.98 -3.12
CA GLY A 66 2.56 17.47 -4.01
C GLY A 66 1.47 16.45 -4.35
N LEU A 67 1.53 15.25 -3.77
CA LEU A 67 0.48 14.24 -3.91
C LEU A 67 -0.76 14.64 -3.10
N LYS A 68 -1.94 14.36 -3.66
CA LYS A 68 -3.21 14.44 -2.91
C LYS A 68 -3.47 13.07 -2.29
N VAL A 69 -3.47 12.99 -0.97
CA VAL A 69 -3.69 11.74 -0.24
C VAL A 69 -4.97 11.85 0.59
N GLN A 70 -5.83 10.85 0.47
CA GLN A 70 -7.02 10.64 1.26
C GLN A 70 -6.93 9.26 1.91
N ILE A 71 -7.21 9.18 3.20
CA ILE A 71 -7.35 7.91 3.92
C ILE A 71 -8.83 7.75 4.24
N LEU A 72 -9.39 6.60 3.87
CA LEU A 72 -10.71 6.16 4.28
C LEU A 72 -10.55 5.27 5.51
N GLU A 73 -11.30 5.58 6.54
CA GLU A 73 -11.36 4.83 7.79
C GLU A 73 -12.44 3.73 7.72
N GLU A 74 -12.47 2.79 8.63
CA GLU A 74 -13.44 1.67 8.64
C GLU A 74 -14.89 2.14 8.49
N THR A 75 -15.26 3.20 9.19
CA THR A 75 -16.62 3.78 9.09
C THR A 75 -16.96 4.27 7.67
N ASP A 76 -15.96 4.69 6.89
CA ASP A 76 -16.15 5.06 5.48
C ASP A 76 -16.26 3.81 4.62
N LEU A 77 -15.44 2.77 4.91
CA LEU A 77 -15.46 1.49 4.21
C LEU A 77 -16.80 0.76 4.42
N GLU A 78 -17.36 0.79 5.64
CA GLU A 78 -18.69 0.27 5.94
C GLU A 78 -19.78 0.96 5.12
N LYS A 79 -19.77 2.30 5.07
CA LYS A 79 -20.74 3.08 4.27
C LYS A 79 -20.63 2.79 2.78
N LEU A 80 -19.43 2.49 2.30
CA LEU A 80 -19.17 2.11 0.91
C LEU A 80 -19.53 0.64 0.62
N GLY A 81 -19.77 -0.17 1.65
CA GLY A 81 -20.09 -1.59 1.51
C GLY A 81 -18.88 -2.46 1.15
N MET A 82 -17.66 -2.05 1.53
CA MET A 82 -16.43 -2.82 1.30
C MET A 82 -16.28 -3.98 2.29
N HIS A 83 -17.31 -4.83 2.40
CA HIS A 83 -17.32 -5.88 3.41
C HIS A 83 -16.39 -7.05 3.12
N ALA A 84 -15.98 -7.25 1.86
CA ALA A 84 -14.97 -8.27 1.54
C ALA A 84 -13.60 -7.86 2.11
N LEU A 85 -13.20 -6.58 1.97
CA LEU A 85 -11.99 -6.04 2.57
C LEU A 85 -12.08 -6.02 4.10
N LEU A 86 -13.19 -5.51 4.66
CA LEU A 86 -13.41 -5.43 6.10
C LEU A 86 -13.40 -6.81 6.77
N GLY A 87 -13.95 -7.83 6.11
CA GLY A 87 -13.94 -9.21 6.59
C GLY A 87 -12.53 -9.75 6.83
N VAL A 88 -11.56 -9.36 6.02
CA VAL A 88 -10.15 -9.76 6.23
C VAL A 88 -9.59 -9.17 7.52
N GLY A 89 -9.85 -7.89 7.78
CA GLY A 89 -9.29 -7.17 8.92
C GLY A 89 -10.05 -7.35 10.24
N GLN A 90 -11.24 -7.98 10.22
CA GLN A 90 -12.12 -7.98 11.41
C GLN A 90 -11.57 -8.75 12.63
N GLY A 91 -10.55 -9.59 12.44
CA GLY A 91 -9.84 -10.29 13.51
C GLY A 91 -8.65 -9.51 14.09
N SER A 92 -8.32 -8.35 13.55
CA SER A 92 -7.21 -7.51 14.03
C SER A 92 -7.71 -6.44 15.02
N GLU A 93 -6.83 -6.03 15.94
CA GLU A 93 -7.02 -4.83 16.75
C GLU A 93 -6.71 -3.54 15.95
N CYS A 94 -5.98 -3.67 14.84
CA CYS A 94 -5.63 -2.55 13.96
C CYS A 94 -6.73 -2.34 12.91
N PRO A 95 -7.36 -1.14 12.83
CA PRO A 95 -8.46 -0.88 11.91
C PRO A 95 -8.02 -0.95 10.45
N SER A 96 -8.89 -1.49 9.60
CA SER A 96 -8.70 -1.50 8.15
C SER A 96 -8.79 -0.09 7.57
N LYS A 97 -8.00 0.19 6.52
CA LYS A 97 -7.97 1.50 5.85
C LYS A 97 -7.85 1.34 4.35
N VAL A 98 -8.30 2.36 3.62
CA VAL A 98 -7.99 2.50 2.19
C VAL A 98 -7.33 3.85 1.95
N ALA A 99 -6.17 3.83 1.31
CA ALA A 99 -5.47 5.05 0.91
C ALA A 99 -5.66 5.30 -0.59
N ILE A 100 -6.04 6.54 -0.94
CA ILE A 100 -6.17 7.03 -2.31
C ILE A 100 -5.12 8.11 -2.51
N ILE A 101 -4.18 7.89 -3.40
CA ILE A 101 -3.02 8.76 -3.66
C ILE A 101 -3.10 9.25 -5.10
N ARG A 102 -3.28 10.55 -5.33
CA ARG A 102 -3.45 11.12 -6.67
C ARG A 102 -2.28 11.99 -7.05
N TRP A 103 -1.82 11.81 -8.28
CA TRP A 103 -0.91 12.69 -8.99
C TRP A 103 -1.59 13.19 -10.27
N ASN A 104 -1.69 14.49 -10.45
CA ASN A 104 -2.34 15.13 -11.59
C ASN A 104 -1.29 15.94 -12.36
N GLY A 105 -0.38 15.27 -13.02
CA GLY A 105 0.68 15.91 -13.82
C GLY A 105 0.37 15.94 -15.32
N GLY A 106 -0.65 15.19 -15.77
CA GLY A 106 -1.11 15.14 -17.15
C GLY A 106 -2.18 16.17 -17.49
N LYS A 107 -2.79 16.02 -18.65
CA LYS A 107 -3.91 16.88 -19.09
C LYS A 107 -5.14 16.64 -18.22
N LYS A 108 -5.95 17.70 -18.04
CA LYS A 108 -7.13 17.68 -17.16
C LYS A 108 -8.14 16.57 -17.52
N ASP A 109 -8.33 16.32 -18.79
CA ASP A 109 -9.36 15.39 -19.30
C ASP A 109 -8.77 14.00 -19.64
N GLU A 110 -7.51 13.76 -19.31
CA GLU A 110 -6.85 12.48 -19.52
C GLU A 110 -7.14 11.55 -18.35
N LYS A 111 -7.65 10.34 -18.67
CA LYS A 111 -7.93 9.32 -17.66
C LYS A 111 -6.64 8.92 -16.92
N PRO A 112 -6.70 8.76 -15.60
CA PRO A 112 -5.52 8.36 -14.84
C PRO A 112 -5.18 6.88 -15.04
N LEU A 113 -3.89 6.56 -14.97
CA LEU A 113 -3.43 5.21 -14.74
C LEU A 113 -3.72 4.83 -13.28
N LEU A 114 -4.39 3.69 -13.07
CA LEU A 114 -4.68 3.18 -11.74
C LEU A 114 -3.63 2.14 -11.33
N LEU A 115 -3.05 2.33 -10.16
CA LEU A 115 -2.14 1.39 -9.51
C LEU A 115 -2.82 0.88 -8.24
N VAL A 116 -3.10 -0.43 -8.16
CA VAL A 116 -3.79 -1.02 -7.01
C VAL A 116 -2.83 -1.91 -6.24
N GLY A 117 -2.72 -1.71 -4.93
CA GLY A 117 -1.80 -2.41 -4.06
C GLY A 117 -2.48 -3.17 -2.93
N LYS A 118 -2.15 -4.47 -2.79
CA LYS A 118 -2.44 -5.28 -1.62
C LYS A 118 -1.56 -4.81 -0.46
N GLY A 119 -2.16 -4.50 0.68
CA GLY A 119 -1.50 -4.00 1.87
C GLY A 119 -1.86 -4.79 3.12
N VAL A 120 -1.67 -6.10 3.09
CA VAL A 120 -1.80 -6.96 4.28
C VAL A 120 -0.52 -6.83 5.10
N VAL A 121 -0.57 -6.01 6.16
CA VAL A 121 0.64 -5.65 6.94
C VAL A 121 1.24 -6.82 7.70
N PHE A 122 0.40 -7.79 8.05
CA PHE A 122 0.80 -9.12 8.52
C PHE A 122 -0.30 -10.13 8.18
N ASP A 123 0.09 -11.31 7.73
CA ASP A 123 -0.83 -12.36 7.33
C ASP A 123 -0.54 -13.67 8.07
N THR A 124 -1.36 -13.99 9.06
CA THR A 124 -1.32 -15.29 9.74
C THR A 124 -2.07 -16.39 8.98
N GLY A 125 -2.81 -16.02 7.91
CA GLY A 125 -3.83 -16.86 7.28
C GLY A 125 -5.21 -16.70 7.92
N GLY A 126 -5.33 -15.99 9.03
CA GLY A 126 -6.57 -15.91 9.81
C GLY A 126 -6.90 -17.24 10.48
N ILE A 127 -8.17 -17.66 10.47
CA ILE A 127 -8.60 -18.97 11.02
C ILE A 127 -7.99 -20.13 10.22
N SER A 128 -7.76 -19.99 8.92
CA SER A 128 -6.99 -20.93 8.09
C SER A 128 -5.49 -20.69 8.31
N ILE A 129 -5.03 -20.86 9.55
CA ILE A 129 -3.71 -20.45 10.02
C ILE A 129 -2.57 -21.13 9.27
N LYS A 130 -1.56 -20.34 8.92
CA LYS A 130 -0.31 -20.81 8.29
C LYS A 130 0.52 -21.65 9.29
N PRO A 131 1.38 -22.56 8.80
CA PRO A 131 2.41 -23.17 9.63
C PRO A 131 3.33 -22.11 10.25
N ALA A 132 3.86 -22.38 11.46
CA ALA A 132 4.74 -21.43 12.15
C ALA A 132 6.04 -21.14 11.38
N GLY A 133 6.59 -22.15 10.66
CA GLY A 133 7.82 -21.96 9.88
C GLY A 133 7.59 -21.07 8.67
N GLY A 134 8.31 -19.95 8.60
CA GLY A 134 8.21 -18.93 7.53
C GLY A 134 7.10 -17.91 7.74
N MET A 135 6.29 -18.00 8.81
CA MET A 135 5.24 -17.01 9.07
C MET A 135 5.83 -15.61 9.32
N GLU A 136 7.03 -15.51 9.86
CA GLU A 136 7.76 -14.25 10.06
C GLU A 136 8.03 -13.50 8.76
N GLU A 137 8.06 -14.18 7.61
CA GLU A 137 8.21 -13.55 6.31
C GLU A 137 6.95 -12.80 5.87
N MET A 138 5.80 -13.05 6.51
CA MET A 138 4.53 -12.40 6.16
C MET A 138 4.47 -10.90 6.50
N ILE A 139 5.51 -10.33 7.06
CA ILE A 139 5.72 -8.88 7.12
C ILE A 139 5.78 -8.26 5.72
N MET A 140 6.15 -9.05 4.70
CA MET A 140 6.26 -8.58 3.32
C MET A 140 4.94 -8.63 2.52
N ASP A 141 3.86 -9.13 3.09
CA ASP A 141 2.58 -9.35 2.38
C ASP A 141 1.84 -8.05 2.03
N MET A 142 2.40 -6.95 2.41
CA MET A 142 2.04 -5.60 2.00
C MET A 142 2.92 -5.05 0.86
N GLY A 143 3.73 -5.89 0.23
CA GLY A 143 4.68 -5.49 -0.81
C GLY A 143 4.03 -4.77 -1.99
N GLY A 144 2.83 -5.18 -2.41
CA GLY A 144 2.06 -4.50 -3.45
C GLY A 144 1.73 -3.05 -3.09
N ALA A 145 1.31 -2.81 -1.85
CA ALA A 145 1.08 -1.47 -1.31
C ALA A 145 2.37 -0.64 -1.26
N GLY A 146 3.47 -1.26 -0.81
CA GLY A 146 4.80 -0.65 -0.78
C GLY A 146 5.27 -0.19 -2.16
N VAL A 147 5.09 -1.04 -3.18
CA VAL A 147 5.43 -0.71 -4.58
C VAL A 147 4.58 0.45 -5.10
N VAL A 148 3.27 0.46 -4.84
CA VAL A 148 2.41 1.58 -5.22
C VAL A 148 2.87 2.87 -4.55
N ALA A 149 3.14 2.85 -3.24
CA ALA A 149 3.60 4.01 -2.47
C ALA A 149 4.93 4.58 -3.01
N GLY A 150 5.92 3.70 -3.27
CA GLY A 150 7.21 4.10 -3.83
C GLY A 150 7.10 4.61 -5.25
N THR A 151 6.26 3.98 -6.09
CA THR A 151 6.00 4.43 -7.45
C THR A 151 5.37 5.82 -7.47
N MET A 152 4.33 6.06 -6.65
CA MET A 152 3.70 7.39 -6.52
C MET A 152 4.70 8.44 -6.04
N THR A 153 5.59 8.09 -5.11
CA THR A 153 6.68 8.96 -4.65
C THR A 153 7.61 9.33 -5.79
N SER A 154 8.05 8.35 -6.60
CA SER A 154 8.92 8.58 -7.74
C SER A 154 8.26 9.45 -8.81
N ILE A 155 6.98 9.19 -9.11
CA ILE A 155 6.18 9.96 -10.08
C ILE A 155 6.10 11.42 -9.67
N ALA A 156 5.80 11.70 -8.41
CA ALA A 156 5.70 13.06 -7.87
C ALA A 156 7.05 13.79 -7.91
N LEU A 157 8.13 13.14 -7.45
CA LEU A 157 9.47 13.73 -7.43
C LEU A 157 10.04 13.99 -8.82
N ARG A 158 9.65 13.18 -9.81
CA ARG A 158 10.03 13.38 -11.23
C ARG A 158 9.13 14.38 -11.93
N GLN A 159 8.08 14.88 -11.29
CA GLN A 159 7.07 15.76 -11.92
C GLN A 159 6.53 15.14 -13.22
N SER A 160 6.14 13.86 -13.17
CA SER A 160 5.72 13.10 -14.35
C SER A 160 4.54 13.78 -15.05
N PRO A 161 4.56 13.96 -16.40
CA PRO A 161 3.47 14.56 -17.15
C PRO A 161 2.34 13.54 -17.41
N SER A 162 1.83 12.91 -16.36
CA SER A 162 0.77 11.89 -16.40
C SER A 162 -0.17 12.01 -15.22
N ASN A 163 -1.42 11.58 -15.39
CA ASN A 163 -2.36 11.42 -14.29
C ASN A 163 -2.27 9.99 -13.75
N VAL A 164 -2.02 9.85 -12.47
CA VAL A 164 -1.88 8.54 -11.82
C VAL A 164 -2.61 8.54 -10.49
N VAL A 165 -3.31 7.44 -10.20
CA VAL A 165 -3.94 7.21 -8.89
C VAL A 165 -3.41 5.90 -8.32
N GLY A 166 -2.82 5.96 -7.15
CA GLY A 166 -2.51 4.80 -6.31
C GLY A 166 -3.69 4.51 -5.38
N LEU A 167 -4.14 3.27 -5.33
CA LEU A 167 -5.19 2.79 -4.44
C LEU A 167 -4.66 1.61 -3.64
N ILE A 168 -4.66 1.74 -2.31
CA ILE A 168 -4.02 0.80 -1.39
C ILE A 168 -5.03 0.38 -0.33
N GLY A 169 -5.29 -0.93 -0.17
CA GLY A 169 -6.05 -1.47 0.94
C GLY A 169 -5.10 -1.96 2.03
N LEU A 170 -5.27 -1.44 3.24
CA LEU A 170 -4.47 -1.77 4.41
C LEU A 170 -5.32 -2.58 5.38
N VAL A 171 -4.92 -3.82 5.62
CA VAL A 171 -5.56 -4.75 6.56
C VAL A 171 -4.50 -5.58 7.27
N GLU A 172 -4.88 -6.25 8.34
CA GLU A 172 -4.08 -7.26 9.02
C GLU A 172 -4.94 -8.52 9.20
N ASN A 173 -4.46 -9.67 8.72
CA ASN A 173 -5.20 -10.92 8.77
C ASN A 173 -4.78 -11.75 10.00
N MET A 174 -5.60 -11.72 11.05
CA MET A 174 -5.29 -12.33 12.34
C MET A 174 -6.37 -13.35 12.77
N PRO A 175 -5.98 -14.43 13.48
CA PRO A 175 -6.94 -15.32 14.13
C PRO A 175 -7.44 -14.67 15.42
N ASP A 176 -8.76 -14.59 15.56
CA ASP A 176 -9.41 -14.04 16.74
C ASP A 176 -10.83 -14.60 16.86
N GLY A 177 -11.49 -14.41 18.00
CA GLY A 177 -12.88 -14.78 18.19
C GLY A 177 -13.88 -14.04 17.30
N LYS A 178 -13.47 -12.89 16.73
CA LYS A 178 -14.25 -12.10 15.75
C LYS A 178 -13.81 -12.34 14.30
N ALA A 179 -12.70 -13.07 14.08
CA ALA A 179 -12.14 -13.24 12.75
C ALA A 179 -13.14 -13.94 11.79
N GLN A 180 -13.01 -13.61 10.52
CA GLN A 180 -13.71 -14.29 9.44
C GLN A 180 -13.34 -15.78 9.42
N ARG A 181 -14.34 -16.64 9.18
CA ARG A 181 -14.19 -18.11 9.23
C ARG A 181 -14.37 -18.72 7.85
N PRO A 182 -13.74 -19.85 7.57
CA PRO A 182 -14.12 -20.67 6.43
C PRO A 182 -15.62 -21.02 6.49
N GLY A 183 -16.32 -20.82 5.36
CA GLY A 183 -17.77 -20.97 5.25
C GLY A 183 -18.56 -19.68 5.48
N ASP A 184 -17.96 -18.61 5.97
CA ASP A 184 -18.61 -17.31 6.06
C ASP A 184 -18.91 -16.77 4.66
N VAL A 185 -20.04 -16.07 4.51
CA VAL A 185 -20.42 -15.40 3.27
C VAL A 185 -20.38 -13.90 3.48
N VAL A 186 -19.53 -13.22 2.72
CA VAL A 186 -19.40 -11.76 2.75
C VAL A 186 -20.01 -11.13 1.49
N LYS A 187 -20.43 -9.88 1.58
CA LYS A 187 -20.93 -9.11 0.43
C LYS A 187 -19.89 -8.12 -0.01
N SER A 188 -19.44 -8.22 -1.26
CA SER A 188 -18.51 -7.24 -1.84
C SER A 188 -19.18 -5.87 -2.05
N MET A 189 -18.39 -4.83 -2.24
CA MET A 189 -18.85 -3.49 -2.60
C MET A 189 -19.70 -3.48 -3.88
N LYS A 190 -19.44 -4.39 -4.81
CA LYS A 190 -20.25 -4.57 -6.03
C LYS A 190 -21.65 -5.10 -5.73
N GLY A 191 -21.83 -5.77 -4.59
CA GLY A 191 -23.08 -6.39 -4.20
C GLY A 191 -23.11 -7.92 -4.37
N ASP A 192 -22.08 -8.51 -4.99
CA ASP A 192 -21.96 -9.95 -5.12
C ASP A 192 -21.63 -10.59 -3.76
N THR A 193 -22.18 -11.76 -3.50
CA THR A 193 -21.84 -12.58 -2.33
C THR A 193 -20.64 -13.47 -2.63
N ILE A 194 -19.74 -13.59 -1.66
CA ILE A 194 -18.52 -14.39 -1.75
C ILE A 194 -18.49 -15.36 -0.58
N GLU A 195 -18.51 -16.66 -0.85
CA GLU A 195 -18.24 -17.67 0.16
C GLU A 195 -16.74 -17.76 0.40
N VAL A 196 -16.32 -17.59 1.63
CA VAL A 196 -14.91 -17.65 2.03
C VAL A 196 -14.56 -19.09 2.38
N ILE A 197 -13.97 -19.83 1.46
CA ILE A 197 -13.55 -21.22 1.68
C ILE A 197 -12.26 -21.28 2.51
N ASN A 198 -11.36 -20.33 2.29
CA ASN A 198 -10.05 -20.29 2.93
C ASN A 198 -9.71 -18.82 3.28
N THR A 199 -9.52 -18.53 4.56
CA THR A 199 -9.20 -17.18 5.03
C THR A 199 -7.76 -16.75 4.71
N ASP A 200 -6.89 -17.68 4.26
CA ASP A 200 -5.55 -17.40 3.73
C ASP A 200 -5.56 -17.04 2.23
N ALA A 201 -6.75 -16.83 1.66
CA ALA A 201 -6.94 -16.29 0.31
C ALA A 201 -7.49 -14.84 0.37
N GLU A 202 -7.06 -14.07 1.34
CA GLU A 202 -7.54 -12.75 1.76
C GLU A 202 -7.23 -11.66 0.75
N GLY A 203 -6.08 -11.74 0.05
CA GLY A 203 -5.63 -10.70 -0.89
C GLY A 203 -6.65 -10.40 -1.98
N ARG A 204 -7.29 -11.42 -2.53
CA ARG A 204 -8.36 -11.26 -3.54
C ARG A 204 -9.60 -10.58 -2.99
N LEU A 205 -9.90 -10.73 -1.68
CA LEU A 205 -11.02 -10.06 -1.02
C LEU A 205 -10.74 -8.56 -0.85
N VAL A 206 -9.52 -8.22 -0.46
CA VAL A 206 -9.07 -6.82 -0.41
C VAL A 206 -9.15 -6.19 -1.80
N LEU A 207 -8.60 -6.87 -2.81
CA LEU A 207 -8.49 -6.31 -4.16
C LEU A 207 -9.85 -6.19 -4.87
N CYS A 208 -10.82 -7.07 -4.63
CA CYS A 208 -12.11 -6.99 -5.32
C CYS A 208 -12.87 -5.70 -5.00
N ASP A 209 -12.90 -5.28 -3.74
CA ASP A 209 -13.55 -4.03 -3.34
C ASP A 209 -12.78 -2.80 -3.84
N LEU A 210 -11.44 -2.84 -3.80
CA LEU A 210 -10.61 -1.76 -4.35
C LEU A 210 -10.82 -1.59 -5.86
N LEU A 211 -10.84 -2.67 -6.62
CA LEU A 211 -11.03 -2.62 -8.07
C LEU A 211 -12.42 -2.09 -8.43
N TRP A 212 -13.45 -2.49 -7.68
CA TRP A 212 -14.79 -1.95 -7.89
C TRP A 212 -14.87 -0.47 -7.55
N TYR A 213 -14.28 -0.06 -6.43
CA TYR A 213 -14.18 1.35 -6.06
C TYR A 213 -13.47 2.16 -7.15
N ALA A 214 -12.37 1.64 -7.69
CA ALA A 214 -11.63 2.30 -8.75
C ALA A 214 -12.50 2.53 -10.00
N GLN A 215 -13.28 1.55 -10.41
CA GLN A 215 -14.19 1.67 -11.55
C GLN A 215 -15.29 2.70 -11.32
N GLN A 216 -15.82 2.81 -10.11
CA GLN A 216 -16.95 3.69 -9.82
C GLN A 216 -16.52 5.16 -9.60
N TYR A 217 -15.36 5.39 -9.01
CA TYR A 217 -14.99 6.71 -8.48
C TYR A 217 -13.68 7.28 -9.03
N LEU A 218 -12.87 6.50 -9.76
CA LEU A 218 -11.52 6.89 -10.14
C LEU A 218 -11.24 6.79 -11.66
N SER A 219 -12.14 6.20 -12.45
CA SER A 219 -11.96 5.97 -13.90
C SER A 219 -12.41 7.15 -14.77
#